data_9e8571b5fc8a9443691c98caff1a2712
#
_entry.id   9e8571b5fc8a9443691c98caff1a2712
#
_cell.length_a   1.000
_cell.length_b   1.000
_cell.length_c   1.000
_cell.angle_alpha   90.00
_cell.angle_beta   90.00
_cell.angle_gamma   90.00
#
_symmetry.space_group_name_H-M   'P 1'
#
loop_
_entity.id
_entity.type
_entity.pdbx_description
1 polymer ?
#
loop_
_entity_poly.entity_id
_entity_poly.type
_entity_poly.pdbx_seq_one_letter_code
_entity_poly.pdbx_strand_id
1 'polypeptide(L)'
;MKLLYFAWLRQKIGKAEETLDPPASVATVAELIAWLKTRGPGYADALKNPKLVRVAVNREYVQGDFKLKPGDEVGLFPPVTGG
;
A
#
# COMPACT_ATOMS: atom_id res chain seq x y z
N MET A 1 -3.19 -6.79 -9.69
CA MET A 1 -2.65 -6.64 -8.32
C MET A 1 -3.78 -6.34 -7.37
N LYS A 2 -3.84 -7.06 -6.27
CA LYS A 2 -4.87 -6.86 -5.26
C LYS A 2 -4.30 -6.03 -4.10
N LEU A 3 -4.98 -4.95 -3.75
CA LEU A 3 -4.59 -4.09 -2.63
C LEU A 3 -5.56 -4.30 -1.48
N LEU A 4 -5.01 -4.46 -0.28
CA LEU A 4 -5.79 -4.61 0.96
C LEU A 4 -5.39 -3.47 1.89
N TYR A 5 -6.38 -2.80 2.46
CA TYR A 5 -6.16 -1.67 3.36
C TYR A 5 -6.72 -2.00 4.74
N PHE A 6 -5.96 -1.71 5.79
CA PHE A 6 -6.31 -2.09 7.15
C PHE A 6 -6.36 -0.88 8.08
N ALA A 7 -7.15 -1.01 9.14
CA ALA A 7 -7.24 -0.05 10.24
C ALA A 7 -7.56 1.37 9.72
N TRP A 8 -6.86 2.39 10.24
CA TRP A 8 -7.16 3.76 9.86
C TRP A 8 -6.81 4.07 8.39
N LEU A 9 -5.89 3.31 7.78
CA LEU A 9 -5.61 3.46 6.34
C LEU A 9 -6.87 3.15 5.52
N ARG A 10 -7.58 2.09 5.89
CA ARG A 10 -8.84 1.72 5.25
C ARG A 10 -9.88 2.84 5.36
N GLN A 11 -9.97 3.46 6.53
CA GLN A 11 -10.92 4.54 6.75
C GLN A 11 -10.61 5.76 5.90
N LYS A 12 -9.34 6.13 5.81
CA LYS A 12 -8.93 7.29 5.03
C LYS A 12 -9.09 7.08 3.54
N ILE A 13 -8.77 5.90 3.05
CA ILE A 13 -8.90 5.55 1.64
C ILE A 13 -10.37 5.31 1.26
N GLY A 14 -11.16 4.80 2.21
CA GLY A 14 -12.59 4.57 1.99
C GLY A 14 -12.93 3.21 1.41
N LYS A 15 -11.97 2.29 1.37
CA LYS A 15 -12.16 0.93 0.85
C LYS A 15 -11.37 -0.05 1.69
N ALA A 16 -11.88 -1.30 1.77
CA ALA A 16 -11.17 -2.38 2.42
C ALA A 16 -10.16 -3.04 1.46
N GLU A 17 -10.52 -3.13 0.18
CA GLU A 17 -9.68 -3.75 -0.84
C GLU A 17 -10.06 -3.23 -2.22
N GLU A 18 -9.15 -3.38 -3.16
CA GLU A 18 -9.43 -3.08 -4.56
C GLU A 18 -8.42 -3.81 -5.45
N THR A 19 -8.82 -4.06 -6.68
CA THR A 19 -7.93 -4.63 -7.67
C THR A 19 -7.49 -3.51 -8.61
N LEU A 20 -6.18 -3.34 -8.74
CA LEU A 20 -5.59 -2.28 -9.56
C LEU A 20 -4.61 -2.87 -10.54
N ASP A 21 -4.39 -2.12 -11.63
CA ASP A 21 -3.42 -2.47 -12.65
C ASP A 21 -2.44 -1.30 -12.81
N PRO A 22 -1.44 -1.20 -11.91
CA PRO A 22 -0.51 -0.08 -11.96
C PRO A 22 0.27 -0.05 -13.26
N PRO A 23 0.73 1.15 -13.69
CA PRO A 23 1.54 1.22 -14.90
C PRO A 23 2.87 0.48 -14.73
N ALA A 24 3.50 0.13 -15.84
CA ALA A 24 4.74 -0.64 -15.85
C ALA A 24 5.88 0.07 -15.11
N SER A 25 5.82 1.38 -14.98
CA SER A 25 6.82 2.15 -14.23
C SER A 25 6.76 1.88 -12.72
N VAL A 26 5.67 1.29 -12.24
CA VAL A 26 5.53 0.92 -10.82
C VAL A 26 6.08 -0.49 -10.65
N ALA A 27 7.35 -0.57 -10.26
CA ALA A 27 8.04 -1.85 -10.14
C ALA A 27 8.31 -2.26 -8.69
N THR A 28 8.37 -1.29 -7.77
CA THR A 28 8.67 -1.56 -6.36
C THR A 28 7.53 -1.12 -5.45
N VAL A 29 7.59 -1.57 -4.20
CA VAL A 29 6.62 -1.16 -3.17
C VAL A 29 6.63 0.35 -2.98
N ALA A 30 7.83 0.97 -2.94
CA ALA A 30 7.92 2.43 -2.78
C ALA A 30 7.27 3.16 -3.96
N GLU A 31 7.47 2.66 -5.17
CA GLU A 31 6.85 3.23 -6.37
C GLU A 31 5.34 3.04 -6.36
N LEU A 32 4.87 1.89 -5.87
CA LEU A 32 3.44 1.65 -5.73
C LEU A 32 2.80 2.65 -4.77
N ILE A 33 3.43 2.88 -3.62
CA ILE A 33 2.91 3.84 -2.65
C ILE A 33 2.87 5.24 -3.25
N ALA A 34 3.93 5.65 -3.94
CA ALA A 34 3.97 6.95 -4.61
C ALA A 34 2.85 7.09 -5.64
N TRP A 35 2.60 6.03 -6.40
CA TRP A 35 1.54 6.03 -7.41
C TRP A 35 0.16 6.08 -6.76
N LEU A 36 -0.06 5.31 -5.69
CA LEU A 36 -1.33 5.33 -4.98
C LEU A 36 -1.67 6.73 -4.45
N LYS A 37 -0.68 7.47 -3.99
CA LYS A 37 -0.89 8.84 -3.49
C LYS A 37 -1.43 9.78 -4.56
N THR A 38 -1.22 9.49 -5.83
CA THR A 38 -1.74 10.30 -6.93
C THR A 38 -3.20 10.00 -7.26
N ARG A 39 -3.79 8.98 -6.65
CA ARG A 39 -5.14 8.52 -6.99
C ARG A 39 -6.25 9.32 -6.33
N GLY A 40 -5.92 10.11 -5.33
CA GLY A 40 -6.91 10.96 -4.68
C GLY A 40 -6.47 11.43 -3.30
N PRO A 41 -7.20 12.38 -2.70
CA PRO A 41 -6.82 12.96 -1.41
C PRO A 41 -6.84 11.95 -0.26
N GLY A 42 -7.73 10.97 -0.30
CA GLY A 42 -7.77 9.93 0.73
C GLY A 42 -6.50 9.09 0.73
N TYR A 43 -6.02 8.73 -0.46
CA TYR A 43 -4.76 7.99 -0.61
C TYR A 43 -3.58 8.84 -0.17
N ALA A 44 -3.53 10.08 -0.63
CA ALA A 44 -2.43 10.98 -0.28
C ALA A 44 -2.35 11.19 1.23
N ASP A 45 -3.49 11.38 1.89
CA ASP A 45 -3.52 11.58 3.33
C ASP A 45 -3.15 10.31 4.09
N ALA A 46 -3.67 9.16 3.67
CA ALA A 46 -3.38 7.88 4.33
C ALA A 46 -1.90 7.51 4.24
N LEU A 47 -1.25 7.84 3.13
CA LEU A 47 0.12 7.38 2.83
C LEU A 47 1.18 8.47 2.95
N LYS A 48 0.83 9.63 3.51
CA LYS A 48 1.74 10.77 3.57
C LYS A 48 2.97 10.56 4.44
N ASN A 49 2.85 9.71 5.47
CA ASN A 49 3.96 9.45 6.38
C ASN A 49 4.41 7.99 6.22
N PRO A 50 5.55 7.74 5.55
CA PRO A 50 6.01 6.37 5.32
C PRO A 50 6.32 5.59 6.59
N LYS A 51 6.60 6.28 7.69
CA LYS A 51 6.86 5.60 8.98
C LYS A 51 5.62 4.98 9.58
N LEU A 52 4.43 5.41 9.13
CA LEU A 52 3.16 4.90 9.62
C LEU A 52 2.53 3.88 8.68
N VAL A 53 3.27 3.43 7.67
CA VAL A 53 2.75 2.47 6.69
C VAL A 53 3.68 1.27 6.62
N ARG A 54 3.13 0.11 6.91
CA ARG A 54 3.82 -1.16 6.73
C ARG A 54 3.23 -1.89 5.53
N VAL A 55 4.04 -2.72 4.89
CA VAL A 55 3.61 -3.42 3.67
C VAL A 55 3.90 -4.90 3.80
N ALA A 56 2.92 -5.70 3.41
CA ALA A 56 3.11 -7.13 3.25
C ALA A 56 2.71 -7.51 1.83
N VAL A 57 3.59 -8.21 1.13
CA VAL A 57 3.32 -8.73 -0.21
C VAL A 57 3.17 -10.23 -0.11
N ASN A 58 2.01 -10.72 -0.54
CA ASN A 58 1.67 -12.14 -0.43
C ASN A 58 1.88 -12.66 1.00
N ARG A 59 1.47 -11.83 1.98
CA ARG A 59 1.50 -12.13 3.41
C ARG A 59 2.90 -12.14 4.04
N GLU A 60 3.89 -11.59 3.34
CA GLU A 60 5.25 -11.45 3.87
C GLU A 60 5.62 -9.98 4.00
N TYR A 61 6.15 -9.58 5.14
CA TYR A 61 6.60 -8.21 5.36
C TYR A 61 7.78 -7.90 4.45
N VAL A 62 7.72 -6.75 3.79
CA VAL A 62 8.75 -6.34 2.84
C VAL A 62 9.09 -4.87 3.03
N GLN A 63 10.24 -4.48 2.48
CA GLN A 63 10.70 -3.10 2.47
C GLN A 63 10.31 -2.41 1.16
N GLY A 64 10.53 -1.09 1.11
CA GLY A 64 10.14 -0.30 -0.05
C GLY A 64 10.83 -0.66 -1.35
N ASP A 65 12.00 -1.29 -1.29
CA ASP A 65 12.74 -1.71 -2.48
C ASP A 65 12.32 -3.08 -3.04
N PHE A 66 11.37 -3.73 -2.38
CA PHE A 66 10.86 -5.02 -2.84
C PHE A 66 10.21 -4.89 -4.21
N LYS A 67 10.59 -5.77 -5.14
CA LYS A 67 10.06 -5.75 -6.50
C LYS A 67 8.75 -6.50 -6.59
N LEU A 68 7.74 -5.81 -7.13
CA LEU A 68 6.41 -6.35 -7.31
C LEU A 68 6.29 -7.12 -8.62
N LYS A 69 5.34 -8.05 -8.66
CA LYS A 69 5.03 -8.85 -9.86
C LYS A 69 3.54 -8.73 -10.14
N PRO A 70 3.12 -8.88 -11.41
CA PRO A 70 1.70 -8.95 -11.72
C PRO A 70 1.00 -10.03 -10.89
N GLY A 71 -0.17 -9.72 -10.37
CA GLY A 71 -0.95 -10.65 -9.57
C GLY A 71 -0.60 -10.68 -8.08
N ASP A 72 0.40 -9.92 -7.64
CA ASP A 72 0.72 -9.85 -6.21
C ASP A 72 -0.43 -9.29 -5.39
N GLU A 73 -0.55 -9.76 -4.15
CA GLU A 73 -1.46 -9.23 -3.15
C GLU A 73 -0.66 -8.36 -2.19
N VAL A 74 -1.03 -7.08 -2.10
CA VAL A 74 -0.30 -6.10 -1.31
C VAL A 74 -1.19 -5.57 -0.19
N GLY A 75 -0.80 -5.82 1.04
CA GLY A 75 -1.49 -5.30 2.21
C GLY A 75 -0.77 -4.08 2.77
N LEU A 76 -1.53 -3.01 3.04
CA LEU A 76 -1.03 -1.80 3.67
C LEU A 76 -1.68 -1.67 5.04
N PHE A 77 -0.88 -1.50 6.08
CA PHE A 77 -1.38 -1.44 7.43
C PHE A 77 -0.48 -0.57 8.30
N PRO A 78 -1.03 -0.01 9.40
CA PRO A 78 -0.20 0.80 10.30
C PRO A 78 0.74 -0.09 11.10
N PRO A 79 1.86 0.46 11.58
CA PRO A 79 2.75 -0.31 12.43
C PRO A 79 2.03 -0.75 13.71
N VAL A 80 2.35 -1.96 14.16
CA VAL A 80 1.86 -2.43 15.44
C VAL A 80 2.65 -1.71 16.52
N THR A 81 1.99 -0.83 17.25
CA THR A 81 2.62 -0.26 18.42
C THR A 81 2.63 -1.34 19.48
N GLY A 82 3.79 -1.88 19.74
CA GLY A 82 3.95 -2.88 20.75
C GLY A 82 3.44 -2.35 22.07
N GLY A 83 2.27 -2.77 22.37
CA GLY A 83 1.61 -2.36 23.60
C GLY A 83 2.35 -2.85 24.78
#